data_b71f9f3bb7e02ffe7e5e90485193c3dd
#
_entry.id   b71f9f3bb7e02ffe7e5e90485193c3dd
#
_cell.length_a   1.000
_cell.length_b   1.000
_cell.length_c   1.000
_cell.angle_alpha   90.00
_cell.angle_beta   90.00
_cell.angle_gamma   90.00
#
_symmetry.space_group_name_H-M   'P 1'
#
loop_
_entity.id
_entity.type
_entity.pdbx_description
1 polymer ?
#
loop_
_entity_poly.entity_id
_entity_poly.type
_entity_poly.pdbx_seq_one_letter_code
_entity_poly.pdbx_strand_id
1 'polypeptide(L)'
;MKEESIFLDYVGDSPRMRVLQYLIEGRGLDYTLTDMLNARVSWGTLNTLIPKLLELKIIIKTRKIGRATLYKINKDNVLAKQLIELYDKLIMENLDSMKIKIPA
;
A
#
# COMPACT_ATOMS: atom_id res chain seq x y z
N MET A 1 20.07 2.34 -6.49
CA MET A 1 19.89 1.11 -5.82
C MET A 1 18.43 0.80 -5.59
N LYS A 2 18.09 -0.42 -5.82
CA LYS A 2 16.72 -0.80 -5.69
C LYS A 2 16.35 -1.12 -4.26
N GLU A 3 15.30 -0.52 -3.80
CA GLU A 3 14.81 -0.83 -2.48
C GLU A 3 14.12 -2.15 -2.46
N GLU A 4 14.41 -2.94 -1.47
CA GLU A 4 13.76 -4.23 -1.33
C GLU A 4 12.53 -4.10 -0.49
N SER A 5 11.47 -4.77 -0.91
CA SER A 5 10.23 -4.80 -0.17
C SER A 5 9.86 -6.23 0.10
N ILE A 6 9.89 -6.61 1.37
CA ILE A 6 9.52 -7.96 1.75
C ILE A 6 8.06 -8.23 1.38
N PHE A 7 7.22 -7.22 1.49
CA PHE A 7 5.82 -7.37 1.12
C PHE A 7 5.66 -7.67 -0.36
N LEU A 8 6.32 -6.90 -1.22
CA LEU A 8 6.23 -7.11 -2.66
C LEU A 8 6.86 -8.43 -3.08
N ASP A 9 7.89 -8.86 -2.37
CA ASP A 9 8.47 -10.17 -2.64
C ASP A 9 7.45 -11.28 -2.42
N TYR A 10 6.63 -11.14 -1.39
CA TYR A 10 5.63 -12.15 -1.06
C TYR A 10 4.43 -12.10 -1.98
N VAL A 11 3.88 -10.92 -2.23
CA VAL A 11 2.63 -10.79 -2.98
C VAL A 11 2.84 -10.59 -4.48
N GLY A 12 4.08 -10.34 -4.90
CA GLY A 12 4.38 -10.06 -6.29
C GLY A 12 4.46 -8.56 -6.53
N ASP A 13 5.48 -8.16 -7.28
CA ASP A 13 5.71 -6.76 -7.57
C ASP A 13 4.88 -6.36 -8.78
N SER A 14 3.77 -5.72 -8.54
CA SER A 14 2.88 -5.24 -9.59
C SER A 14 2.47 -3.81 -9.25
N PRO A 15 2.00 -3.05 -10.24
CA PRO A 15 1.53 -1.70 -9.96
C PRO A 15 0.45 -1.67 -8.88
N ARG A 16 -0.48 -2.63 -8.93
CA ARG A 16 -1.53 -2.71 -7.93
C ARG A 16 -0.95 -2.90 -6.53
N MET A 17 -0.05 -3.83 -6.37
CA MET A 17 0.50 -4.12 -5.05
C MET A 17 1.41 -3.00 -4.57
N ARG A 18 2.07 -2.30 -5.47
CA ARG A 18 2.85 -1.11 -5.08
C ARG A 18 1.96 -0.01 -4.51
N VAL A 19 0.83 0.23 -5.16
CA VAL A 19 -0.11 1.23 -4.66
C VAL A 19 -0.67 0.81 -3.32
N LEU A 20 -1.06 -0.45 -3.19
CA LEU A 20 -1.60 -0.95 -1.93
C LEU A 20 -0.57 -0.87 -0.81
N GLN A 21 0.68 -1.22 -1.09
CA GLN A 21 1.72 -1.10 -0.09
C GLN A 21 1.89 0.35 0.37
N TYR A 22 1.90 1.28 -0.58
CA TYR A 22 2.02 2.70 -0.25
C TYR A 22 0.90 3.13 0.71
N LEU A 23 -0.33 2.72 0.41
CA LEU A 23 -1.47 3.08 1.24
C LEU A 23 -1.48 2.36 2.58
N ILE A 24 -0.98 1.14 2.61
CA ILE A 24 -0.88 0.38 3.86
C ILE A 24 0.16 1.01 4.79
N GLU A 25 1.30 1.40 4.23
CA GLU A 25 2.35 2.05 5.02
C GLU A 25 1.88 3.38 5.58
N GLY A 26 1.02 4.07 4.85
CA GLY A 26 0.47 5.35 5.31
C GLY A 26 -0.98 5.24 5.74
N ARG A 27 -1.38 4.13 6.32
CA ARG A 27 -2.80 3.82 6.54
C ARG A 27 -3.55 4.77 7.45
N GLY A 28 -2.85 5.58 8.19
CA GLY A 28 -3.51 6.58 9.04
C GLY A 28 -3.83 7.87 8.31
N LEU A 29 -3.37 7.99 7.07
CA LEU A 29 -3.49 9.23 6.31
C LEU A 29 -4.22 8.98 5.00
N ASP A 30 -4.59 10.06 4.32
CA ASP A 30 -5.19 9.96 3.00
C ASP A 30 -4.29 10.67 1.98
N TYR A 31 -4.43 10.29 0.71
CA TYR A 31 -3.47 10.66 -0.31
C TYR A 31 -4.16 11.02 -1.61
N THR A 32 -3.57 11.96 -2.34
CA THR A 32 -4.01 12.29 -3.70
C THR A 32 -3.39 11.30 -4.68
N LEU A 33 -3.87 11.33 -5.93
CA LEU A 33 -3.23 10.53 -6.98
C LEU A 33 -1.79 10.95 -7.19
N THR A 34 -1.51 12.24 -7.10
CA THR A 34 -0.15 12.72 -7.23
C THR A 34 0.76 12.12 -6.18
N ASP A 35 0.27 12.02 -4.95
CA ASP A 35 1.03 11.37 -3.88
C ASP A 35 1.34 9.94 -4.23
N MET A 36 0.38 9.24 -4.83
CA MET A 36 0.52 7.82 -5.13
C MET A 36 1.54 7.53 -6.23
N LEU A 37 1.94 8.56 -6.98
CA LEU A 37 3.03 8.37 -7.93
C LEU A 37 4.32 7.96 -7.23
N ASN A 38 4.44 8.24 -5.94
CA ASN A 38 5.59 7.80 -5.16
C ASN A 38 5.66 6.28 -5.02
N ALA A 39 4.61 5.57 -5.37
CA ALA A 39 4.61 4.11 -5.38
C ALA A 39 5.26 3.54 -6.64
N ARG A 40 5.83 4.40 -7.48
CA ARG A 40 6.48 4.03 -8.74
C ARG A 40 5.51 3.44 -9.73
N VAL A 41 4.40 4.10 -9.91
CA VAL A 41 3.41 3.75 -10.92
C VAL A 41 3.14 4.99 -11.76
N SER A 42 2.69 4.77 -12.97
CA SER A 42 2.40 5.87 -13.88
C SER A 42 0.99 6.42 -13.65
N TRP A 43 0.78 7.64 -14.12
CA TRP A 43 -0.55 8.26 -14.12
C TRP A 43 -1.58 7.36 -14.78
N GLY A 44 -1.23 6.85 -15.97
CA GLY A 44 -2.16 6.00 -16.72
C GLY A 44 -2.55 4.77 -15.94
N THR A 45 -1.57 4.17 -15.25
CA THR A 45 -1.83 2.99 -14.44
C THR A 45 -2.74 3.34 -13.27
N LEU A 46 -2.49 4.47 -12.60
CA LEU A 46 -3.35 4.89 -11.48
C LEU A 46 -4.77 5.13 -11.95
N ASN A 47 -4.94 5.77 -13.11
CA ASN A 47 -6.28 6.04 -13.61
C ASN A 47 -7.08 4.77 -13.90
N THR A 48 -6.38 3.67 -14.15
CA THR A 48 -7.03 2.38 -14.34
C THR A 48 -7.26 1.65 -13.03
N LEU A 49 -6.27 1.72 -12.13
CA LEU A 49 -6.32 0.98 -10.87
C LEU A 49 -7.31 1.57 -9.86
N ILE A 50 -7.32 2.87 -9.72
CA ILE A 50 -8.10 3.51 -8.64
C ILE A 50 -9.59 3.20 -8.74
N PRO A 51 -10.23 3.32 -9.92
CA PRO A 51 -11.65 2.95 -10.01
C PRO A 51 -11.90 1.51 -9.61
N LYS A 52 -11.00 0.61 -9.98
CA LYS A 52 -11.15 -0.81 -9.64
C LYS A 52 -11.03 -1.03 -8.13
N LEU A 53 -10.05 -0.39 -7.50
CA LEU A 53 -9.87 -0.54 -6.05
C LEU A 53 -11.03 0.07 -5.28
N LEU A 54 -11.61 1.15 -5.79
CA LEU A 54 -12.82 1.73 -5.20
C LEU A 54 -14.00 0.79 -5.33
N GLU A 55 -14.15 0.18 -6.50
CA GLU A 55 -15.22 -0.77 -6.75
C GLU A 55 -15.14 -1.95 -5.78
N LEU A 56 -13.93 -2.43 -5.54
CA LEU A 56 -13.70 -3.54 -4.61
C LEU A 56 -13.75 -3.10 -3.16
N LYS A 57 -13.87 -1.80 -2.91
CA LYS A 57 -13.94 -1.21 -1.58
C LYS A 57 -12.69 -1.45 -0.75
N ILE A 58 -11.58 -1.71 -1.41
CA ILE A 58 -10.29 -1.85 -0.74
C ILE A 58 -9.77 -0.47 -0.33
N ILE A 59 -10.11 0.55 -1.12
CA ILE A 59 -9.80 1.93 -0.78
C ILE A 59 -11.10 2.74 -0.78
N ILE A 60 -11.07 3.88 -0.10
CA ILE A 60 -12.22 4.77 -0.05
C ILE A 60 -11.78 6.19 -0.32
N LYS A 61 -12.70 6.99 -0.84
CA LYS A 61 -12.52 8.44 -0.93
C LYS A 61 -12.77 9.04 0.43
N THR A 62 -11.93 9.97 0.83
CA THR A 62 -12.09 10.60 2.14
C THR A 62 -12.59 12.02 2.05
N ARG A 63 -11.99 12.83 1.15
CA ARG A 63 -12.34 14.25 1.08
C ARG A 63 -11.76 14.84 -0.19
N LYS A 64 -12.10 16.10 -0.44
CA LYS A 64 -11.50 16.85 -1.53
C LYS A 64 -10.80 18.08 -0.98
N ILE A 65 -9.65 18.39 -1.54
CA ILE A 65 -8.95 19.63 -1.24
C ILE A 65 -8.75 20.31 -2.58
N GLY A 66 -9.46 21.41 -2.82
CA GLY A 66 -9.47 22.03 -4.13
C GLY A 66 -10.07 21.06 -5.14
N ARG A 67 -9.31 20.74 -6.18
CA ARG A 67 -9.73 19.80 -7.20
C ARG A 67 -9.27 18.38 -6.95
N ALA A 68 -8.47 18.19 -5.93
CA ALA A 68 -7.87 16.89 -5.64
C ALA A 68 -8.77 16.07 -4.73
N THR A 69 -9.05 14.84 -5.12
CA THR A 69 -9.73 13.88 -4.26
C THR A 69 -8.66 13.07 -3.53
N LEU A 70 -8.91 12.82 -2.26
CA LEU A 70 -7.98 12.03 -1.44
C LEU A 70 -8.58 10.66 -1.16
N TYR A 71 -7.70 9.69 -0.98
CA TYR A 71 -8.06 8.29 -0.82
C TYR A 71 -7.25 7.68 0.31
N LYS A 72 -7.78 6.64 0.93
CA LYS A 72 -7.03 5.87 1.92
C LYS A 72 -7.44 4.41 1.85
N ILE A 73 -6.61 3.55 2.43
CA ILE A 73 -6.96 2.14 2.55
C ILE A 73 -8.19 2.01 3.46
N ASN A 74 -9.10 1.11 3.09
CA ASN A 74 -10.32 0.91 3.85
C ASN A 74 -10.10 -0.16 4.91
N LYS A 75 -9.83 0.26 6.13
CA LYS A 75 -9.53 -0.67 7.21
C LYS A 75 -10.72 -1.52 7.64
N ASP A 76 -11.92 -1.15 7.20
CA ASP A 76 -13.11 -1.93 7.52
C ASP A 76 -13.38 -3.03 6.50
N ASN A 77 -12.67 -3.01 5.38
CA ASN A 77 -12.82 -4.06 4.37
C ASN A 77 -12.04 -5.29 4.81
N VAL A 78 -12.68 -6.46 4.75
CA VAL A 78 -12.07 -7.69 5.24
C VAL A 78 -10.77 -8.01 4.50
N LEU A 79 -10.76 -7.84 3.18
CA LEU A 79 -9.57 -8.14 2.41
C LEU A 79 -8.46 -7.15 2.67
N ALA A 80 -8.79 -5.86 2.80
CA ALA A 80 -7.80 -4.85 3.13
C ALA A 80 -7.20 -5.13 4.50
N LYS A 81 -8.02 -5.55 5.46
CA LYS A 81 -7.52 -5.95 6.77
C LYS A 81 -6.51 -7.07 6.67
N GLN A 82 -6.81 -8.07 5.86
CA GLN A 82 -5.89 -9.20 5.70
C GLN A 82 -4.56 -8.75 5.10
N LEU A 83 -4.60 -7.85 4.13
CA LEU A 83 -3.38 -7.34 3.54
C LEU A 83 -2.55 -6.56 4.55
N ILE A 84 -3.21 -5.76 5.38
CA ILE A 84 -2.52 -5.00 6.42
C ILE A 84 -1.86 -5.97 7.41
N GLU A 85 -2.58 -6.99 7.82
CA GLU A 85 -2.04 -7.98 8.76
C GLU A 85 -0.86 -8.72 8.17
N LEU A 86 -0.96 -9.08 6.89
CA LEU A 86 0.14 -9.74 6.22
C LEU A 86 1.37 -8.83 6.17
N TYR A 87 1.15 -7.57 5.79
CA TYR A 87 2.23 -6.61 5.75
C TYR A 87 2.93 -6.51 7.11
N ASP A 88 2.13 -6.32 8.16
CA ASP A 88 2.69 -6.17 9.51
C ASP A 88 3.45 -7.41 9.94
N LYS A 89 2.91 -8.59 9.65
CA LYS A 89 3.56 -9.83 10.01
C LYS A 89 4.89 -10.02 9.30
N LEU A 90 4.91 -9.69 8.01
CA LEU A 90 6.14 -9.81 7.24
C LEU A 90 7.22 -8.89 7.76
N ILE A 91 6.84 -7.67 8.15
CA ILE A 91 7.79 -6.73 8.73
C ILE A 91 8.34 -7.28 10.04
N MET A 92 7.46 -7.80 10.89
CA MET A 92 7.87 -8.33 12.19
C MET A 92 8.80 -9.51 12.04
N GLU A 93 8.47 -10.43 11.14
CA GLU A 93 9.31 -11.60 10.93
C GLU A 93 10.66 -11.23 10.35
N ASN A 94 10.68 -10.24 9.48
CA ASN A 94 11.94 -9.78 8.92
C ASN A 94 12.84 -9.19 10.00
N LEU A 95 12.26 -8.42 10.93
CA LEU A 95 13.02 -7.87 12.04
C LEU A 95 13.53 -8.95 12.98
N ASP A 96 12.70 -9.95 13.26
CA ASP A 96 13.11 -11.06 14.10
C ASP A 96 14.25 -11.84 13.49
N SER A 97 14.16 -12.07 12.18
CA SER A 97 15.23 -12.75 11.47
C SER A 97 16.53 -11.98 11.56
N MET A 98 16.45 -10.67 11.43
CA MET A 98 17.63 -9.83 11.53
C MET A 98 18.23 -9.89 12.93
N LYS A 99 17.38 -9.90 13.94
CA LYS A 99 17.85 -10.02 15.33
C LYS A 99 18.58 -11.33 15.56
N ILE A 100 18.04 -12.40 15.03
CA ILE A 100 18.64 -13.71 15.19
C ILE A 100 19.98 -13.78 14.49
N LYS A 101 20.14 -13.09 13.38
CA LYS A 101 21.37 -13.11 12.63
C LYS A 101 22.47 -12.27 13.22
N ILE A 102 22.14 -11.35 14.09
CA ILE A 102 23.15 -10.50 14.68
C ILE A 102 23.85 -11.28 15.78
N PRO A 103 25.17 -11.45 15.67
CA PRO A 103 25.89 -12.19 16.70
C PRO A 103 25.82 -11.50 18.04
N ALA A 104 25.79 -12.28 19.04
CA ALA A 104 25.77 -11.76 20.39
C ALA A 104 27.12 -11.15 20.74
#